data_8a2332ed135183d9ed06a39ad0bec69c
#
_entry.id   8a2332ed135183d9ed06a39ad0bec69c
#
_cell.length_a   1.000
_cell.length_b   1.000
_cell.length_c   1.000
_cell.angle_alpha   90.00
_cell.angle_beta   90.00
_cell.angle_gamma   90.00
#
_symmetry.space_group_name_H-M   'P 1'
#
loop_
_entity.id
_entity.type
_entity.pdbx_description
1 polymer ?
#
loop_
_entity_poly.entity_id
_entity_poly.type
_entity_poly.pdbx_seq_one_letter_code
_entity_poly.pdbx_strand_id
1 'polypeptide(L)'
;MNNTATSKLYYVTTVLKQQFFVKCRIVFYPSLRYKTNLSIIMATKCFKGYTDHYNGVTISSKEEFCTSEVFTHRLTASLQQWIQNKKRTIWFRVYLPHSEWIPLLVKEGFIFHHAKQEYVMLYRWLVKNEECNVPHYAHTNLGIGGFVYNQETKEILVIKEKYSNRAAMWKLPGGYVEPGEDLENAVKREILEETGIQTTFKCIIGFRHVHDYAFGCSDIYMVAYLSPVTCDIKKCEKEVSECKWMKVNDYLNHPEVYESNKIIVKKMLEIFKHGMGIVVEHTIQPVTNKPSCIYSISKINL
;
A
#
# COMPACT_ATOMS: atom_id res chain seq x y z
N MET A 1 -41.14 9.44 21.96
CA MET A 1 -41.69 9.88 20.65
C MET A 1 -40.55 10.38 19.83
N ASN A 2 -40.05 9.48 19.02
CA ASN A 2 -39.97 9.57 17.54
C ASN A 2 -39.17 10.79 17.03
N ASN A 3 -38.13 10.71 16.24
CA ASN A 3 -37.73 9.86 15.11
C ASN A 3 -36.23 10.07 14.84
N THR A 4 -35.49 9.04 14.71
CA THR A 4 -34.98 8.32 13.52
C THR A 4 -34.33 9.21 12.47
N ALA A 5 -33.05 8.98 12.33
CA ALA A 5 -32.38 8.33 11.22
C ALA A 5 -32.46 9.05 9.86
N THR A 6 -31.36 9.07 9.27
CA THR A 6 -30.94 8.91 7.88
C THR A 6 -30.01 10.01 7.40
N SER A 7 -28.74 9.75 7.48
CA SER A 7 -27.78 10.29 6.52
C SER A 7 -27.20 9.15 5.70
N LYS A 8 -27.93 8.80 4.65
CA LYS A 8 -27.44 7.95 3.58
C LYS A 8 -26.66 8.75 2.55
N LEU A 9 -25.54 8.19 2.18
CA LEU A 9 -24.93 8.14 0.85
C LEU A 9 -25.18 9.32 -0.09
N TYR A 10 -24.12 10.06 -0.39
CA TYR A 10 -23.85 10.56 -1.74
C TYR A 10 -22.34 10.46 -2.00
N TYR A 11 -21.93 9.34 -2.51
CA TYR A 11 -20.73 9.20 -3.32
C TYR A 11 -21.17 8.56 -4.62
N VAL A 12 -21.36 9.36 -5.64
CA VAL A 12 -21.25 8.90 -7.04
C VAL A 12 -21.09 10.13 -7.94
N THR A 13 -20.03 10.05 -8.72
CA THR A 13 -19.84 10.52 -10.08
C THR A 13 -19.53 12.00 -10.34
N THR A 14 -18.26 12.21 -10.61
CA THR A 14 -17.87 12.95 -11.80
C THR A 14 -16.62 12.32 -12.39
N VAL A 15 -16.78 11.33 -13.24
CA VAL A 15 -15.71 10.81 -14.10
C VAL A 15 -15.94 11.34 -15.49
N LEU A 16 -14.98 12.11 -15.95
CA LEU A 16 -14.84 12.71 -17.26
C LEU A 16 -14.94 11.67 -18.38
N LYS A 17 -15.81 11.97 -19.34
CA LYS A 17 -15.84 11.35 -20.67
C LYS A 17 -14.57 11.70 -21.44
N GLN A 18 -13.70 10.75 -21.66
CA GLN A 18 -12.82 10.73 -22.82
C GLN A 18 -13.17 9.53 -23.69
N GLN A 19 -13.70 9.84 -24.86
CA GLN A 19 -14.00 8.87 -25.91
C GLN A 19 -12.68 8.39 -26.53
N PHE A 20 -12.35 7.13 -26.34
CA PHE A 20 -11.40 6.44 -27.22
C PHE A 20 -12.17 5.54 -28.19
N PHE A 21 -12.17 5.92 -29.45
CA PHE A 21 -12.62 5.08 -30.56
C PHE A 21 -11.61 3.96 -30.76
N VAL A 22 -11.91 2.74 -30.30
CA VAL A 22 -11.18 1.55 -30.71
C VAL A 22 -11.93 0.93 -31.89
N LYS A 23 -11.33 0.99 -33.08
CA LYS A 23 -11.80 0.24 -34.25
C LYS A 23 -11.59 -1.27 -34.01
N CYS A 24 -12.65 -1.97 -33.60
CA CYS A 24 -12.66 -3.44 -33.67
C CYS A 24 -12.72 -3.89 -35.14
N ARG A 25 -11.62 -4.46 -35.63
CA ARG A 25 -11.62 -5.28 -36.83
C ARG A 25 -12.09 -6.67 -36.42
N ILE A 26 -13.34 -7.01 -36.80
CA ILE A 26 -13.85 -8.37 -36.70
C ILE A 26 -13.18 -9.19 -37.81
N VAL A 27 -12.29 -10.11 -37.43
CA VAL A 27 -11.76 -11.10 -38.33
C VAL A 27 -12.60 -12.36 -38.17
N PHE A 28 -13.41 -12.66 -39.19
CA PHE A 28 -14.12 -13.94 -39.26
C PHE A 28 -13.13 -15.06 -39.54
N TYR A 29 -13.02 -16.05 -38.66
CA TYR A 29 -12.37 -17.33 -38.91
C TYR A 29 -13.42 -18.41 -39.23
N PRO A 30 -13.26 -19.20 -40.28
CA PRO A 30 -14.22 -20.26 -40.63
C PRO A 30 -14.13 -21.42 -39.63
N SER A 31 -15.28 -21.97 -39.33
CA SER A 31 -15.52 -23.11 -38.45
C SER A 31 -14.68 -24.36 -38.84
N LEU A 32 -13.80 -24.82 -37.96
CA LEU A 32 -13.21 -26.13 -38.03
C LEU A 32 -13.74 -27.04 -36.91
N ARG A 33 -14.62 -27.94 -37.27
CA ARG A 33 -15.14 -29.04 -36.45
C ARG A 33 -14.07 -30.15 -36.27
N TYR A 34 -12.95 -29.89 -35.63
CA TYR A 34 -11.96 -30.93 -35.26
C TYR A 34 -11.24 -30.58 -33.94
N LYS A 35 -11.99 -30.10 -32.91
CA LYS A 35 -11.36 -29.75 -31.63
C LYS A 35 -11.80 -30.60 -30.44
N THR A 36 -12.65 -31.63 -30.62
CA THR A 36 -13.25 -32.30 -29.45
C THR A 36 -12.35 -33.32 -28.76
N ASN A 37 -11.38 -33.91 -29.42
CA ASN A 37 -10.55 -34.94 -28.78
C ASN A 37 -9.23 -34.42 -28.18
N LEU A 38 -8.62 -33.36 -28.73
CA LEU A 38 -7.42 -32.77 -28.13
C LEU A 38 -7.74 -31.90 -26.90
N SER A 39 -8.87 -31.23 -26.90
CA SER A 39 -9.35 -30.44 -25.75
C SER A 39 -9.69 -31.33 -24.53
N ILE A 40 -10.27 -32.53 -24.77
CA ILE A 40 -10.59 -33.50 -23.73
C ILE A 40 -9.32 -34.10 -23.08
N ILE A 41 -8.29 -34.40 -23.89
CA ILE A 41 -7.02 -34.93 -23.38
C ILE A 41 -6.24 -33.84 -22.58
N MET A 42 -6.29 -32.59 -22.99
CA MET A 42 -5.72 -31.49 -22.21
C MET A 42 -6.53 -31.15 -20.94
N ALA A 43 -7.85 -31.39 -20.94
CA ALA A 43 -8.74 -31.13 -19.80
C ALA A 43 -8.47 -32.04 -18.59
N THR A 44 -7.81 -33.19 -18.78
CA THR A 44 -7.46 -34.11 -17.69
C THR A 44 -6.13 -33.81 -17.00
N LYS A 45 -5.31 -32.90 -17.55
CA LYS A 45 -4.02 -32.56 -16.98
C LYS A 45 -4.19 -31.54 -15.83
N CYS A 46 -3.94 -31.96 -14.61
CA CYS A 46 -3.97 -31.09 -13.44
C CYS A 46 -2.99 -29.92 -13.56
N PHE A 47 -3.29 -28.84 -12.86
CA PHE A 47 -2.34 -27.74 -12.66
C PHE A 47 -1.15 -28.27 -11.84
N LYS A 48 0.05 -27.87 -12.23
CA LYS A 48 1.28 -28.26 -11.53
C LYS A 48 1.54 -27.32 -10.35
N GLY A 49 1.59 -26.05 -10.63
CA GLY A 49 1.89 -25.01 -9.65
C GLY A 49 3.25 -25.16 -8.98
N TYR A 50 3.53 -24.23 -8.09
CA TYR A 50 4.68 -24.27 -7.19
C TYR A 50 4.22 -24.64 -5.78
N THR A 51 4.87 -25.61 -5.14
CA THR A 51 4.58 -26.00 -3.75
C THR A 51 5.48 -25.25 -2.79
N ASP A 52 4.90 -24.56 -1.82
CA ASP A 52 5.63 -23.86 -0.75
C ASP A 52 5.94 -24.78 0.46
N HIS A 53 6.70 -24.26 1.42
CA HIS A 53 7.11 -25.02 2.62
C HIS A 53 5.97 -25.28 3.62
N TYR A 54 4.81 -24.62 3.45
CA TYR A 54 3.59 -24.89 4.22
C TYR A 54 2.69 -25.93 3.56
N ASN A 55 3.17 -26.60 2.52
CA ASN A 55 2.41 -27.53 1.69
C ASN A 55 1.23 -26.86 0.95
N GLY A 56 1.33 -25.56 0.67
CA GLY A 56 0.45 -24.83 -0.22
C GLY A 56 0.88 -24.99 -1.68
N VAL A 57 -0.02 -24.72 -2.63
CA VAL A 57 0.27 -24.74 -4.06
C VAL A 57 -0.14 -23.41 -4.69
N THR A 58 0.76 -22.76 -5.39
CA THR A 58 0.50 -21.53 -6.14
C THR A 58 0.51 -21.78 -7.63
N ILE A 59 -0.57 -21.42 -8.30
CA ILE A 59 -0.75 -21.48 -9.75
C ILE A 59 -0.70 -20.05 -10.31
N SER A 60 0.07 -19.87 -11.40
CA SER A 60 0.15 -18.63 -12.15
C SER A 60 -0.58 -18.77 -13.48
N SER A 61 -1.55 -17.90 -13.74
CA SER A 61 -2.28 -17.92 -15.01
C SER A 61 -1.41 -17.55 -16.22
N LYS A 62 -0.26 -16.89 -16.01
CA LYS A 62 0.74 -16.67 -17.06
C LYS A 62 1.47 -17.96 -17.46
N GLU A 63 1.74 -18.83 -16.49
CA GLU A 63 2.55 -20.03 -16.70
C GLU A 63 1.72 -21.23 -17.16
N GLU A 64 0.49 -21.31 -16.69
CA GLU A 64 -0.37 -22.48 -16.95
C GLU A 64 -1.71 -22.07 -17.59
N PHE A 65 -1.70 -21.11 -18.50
CA PHE A 65 -2.90 -20.63 -19.17
C PHE A 65 -3.66 -21.74 -19.91
N CYS A 66 -4.97 -21.68 -19.84
CA CYS A 66 -5.91 -22.43 -20.66
C CYS A 66 -7.23 -21.67 -20.79
N THR A 67 -8.05 -22.05 -21.78
CA THR A 67 -9.37 -21.43 -21.97
C THR A 67 -10.31 -21.77 -20.82
N SER A 68 -11.38 -20.98 -20.64
CA SER A 68 -12.36 -21.17 -19.57
C SER A 68 -13.01 -22.56 -19.56
N GLU A 69 -13.24 -23.14 -20.74
CA GLU A 69 -13.81 -24.50 -20.87
C GLU A 69 -12.83 -25.55 -20.32
N VAL A 70 -11.54 -25.44 -20.66
CA VAL A 70 -10.51 -26.35 -20.18
C VAL A 70 -10.21 -26.11 -18.69
N PHE A 71 -10.24 -24.85 -18.26
CA PHE A 71 -9.95 -24.45 -16.89
C PHE A 71 -10.82 -25.16 -15.87
N THR A 72 -12.14 -25.18 -16.07
CA THR A 72 -13.08 -25.80 -15.13
C THR A 72 -12.77 -27.27 -14.91
N HIS A 73 -12.49 -28.05 -15.99
CA HIS A 73 -12.16 -29.46 -15.88
C HIS A 73 -10.80 -29.67 -15.19
N ARG A 74 -9.78 -28.86 -15.54
CA ARG A 74 -8.46 -28.91 -14.90
C ARG A 74 -8.56 -28.58 -13.41
N LEU A 75 -9.33 -27.56 -13.04
CA LEU A 75 -9.49 -27.14 -11.66
C LEU A 75 -10.13 -28.24 -10.83
N THR A 76 -11.24 -28.84 -11.31
CA THR A 76 -11.91 -29.95 -10.63
C THR A 76 -10.97 -31.13 -10.42
N ALA A 77 -10.26 -31.56 -11.45
CA ALA A 77 -9.29 -32.67 -11.34
C ALA A 77 -8.13 -32.32 -10.36
N SER A 78 -7.63 -31.09 -10.43
CA SER A 78 -6.57 -30.62 -9.55
C SER A 78 -7.01 -30.54 -8.08
N LEU A 79 -8.21 -30.05 -7.81
CA LEU A 79 -8.74 -30.00 -6.46
C LEU A 79 -8.88 -31.38 -5.85
N GLN A 80 -9.36 -32.38 -6.60
CA GLN A 80 -9.41 -33.76 -6.15
C GLN A 80 -8.01 -34.29 -5.79
N GLN A 81 -7.04 -34.07 -6.67
CA GLN A 81 -5.65 -34.51 -6.44
C GLN A 81 -5.01 -33.79 -5.24
N TRP A 82 -5.20 -32.49 -5.11
CA TRP A 82 -4.64 -31.71 -3.99
C TRP A 82 -5.23 -32.14 -2.64
N ILE A 83 -6.54 -32.41 -2.58
CA ILE A 83 -7.19 -32.94 -1.38
C ILE A 83 -6.62 -34.34 -1.03
N GLN A 84 -6.47 -35.25 -2.00
CA GLN A 84 -5.86 -36.57 -1.80
C GLN A 84 -4.41 -36.44 -1.28
N ASN A 85 -3.64 -35.49 -1.84
CA ASN A 85 -2.26 -35.22 -1.45
C ASN A 85 -2.12 -34.36 -0.19
N LYS A 86 -3.23 -34.10 0.52
CA LYS A 86 -3.28 -33.32 1.77
C LYS A 86 -2.65 -31.93 1.62
N LYS A 87 -2.82 -31.29 0.47
CA LYS A 87 -2.43 -29.90 0.29
C LYS A 87 -3.28 -29.00 1.18
N ARG A 88 -2.66 -27.91 1.71
CA ARG A 88 -3.32 -27.05 2.69
C ARG A 88 -4.03 -25.85 2.04
N THR A 89 -3.29 -25.05 1.31
CA THR A 89 -3.81 -23.85 0.66
C THR A 89 -3.53 -23.90 -0.83
N ILE A 90 -4.53 -23.60 -1.62
CA ILE A 90 -4.36 -23.45 -3.06
C ILE A 90 -4.49 -21.97 -3.40
N TRP A 91 -3.50 -21.45 -4.12
CA TRP A 91 -3.40 -20.08 -4.54
C TRP A 91 -3.50 -19.96 -6.05
N PHE A 92 -4.28 -19.01 -6.53
CA PHE A 92 -4.30 -18.62 -7.94
C PHE A 92 -3.90 -17.16 -8.10
N ARG A 93 -2.78 -16.92 -8.79
CA ARG A 93 -2.39 -15.61 -9.27
C ARG A 93 -2.97 -15.42 -10.65
N VAL A 94 -4.08 -14.69 -10.72
CA VAL A 94 -4.82 -14.46 -11.97
C VAL A 94 -4.45 -13.10 -12.51
N TYR A 95 -3.72 -13.08 -13.61
CA TYR A 95 -3.33 -11.85 -14.30
C TYR A 95 -4.48 -11.27 -15.10
N LEU A 96 -4.51 -9.93 -15.28
CA LEU A 96 -5.58 -9.19 -15.94
C LEU A 96 -6.05 -9.81 -17.28
N PRO A 97 -5.15 -10.23 -18.21
CA PRO A 97 -5.57 -10.85 -19.47
C PRO A 97 -6.32 -12.17 -19.31
N HIS A 98 -6.31 -12.77 -18.12
CA HIS A 98 -6.93 -14.07 -17.83
C HIS A 98 -8.03 -13.93 -16.76
N SER A 99 -8.64 -12.75 -16.64
CA SER A 99 -9.64 -12.43 -15.61
C SER A 99 -10.90 -13.29 -15.68
N GLU A 100 -11.16 -13.94 -16.80
CA GLU A 100 -12.23 -14.92 -16.97
C GLU A 100 -12.14 -16.14 -16.03
N TRP A 101 -10.98 -16.40 -15.45
CA TRP A 101 -10.82 -17.45 -14.43
C TRP A 101 -11.43 -17.08 -13.08
N ILE A 102 -11.55 -15.79 -12.77
CA ILE A 102 -12.00 -15.30 -11.47
C ILE A 102 -13.39 -15.84 -11.09
N PRO A 103 -14.45 -15.69 -11.92
CA PRO A 103 -15.75 -16.19 -11.57
C PRO A 103 -15.79 -17.72 -11.43
N LEU A 104 -14.95 -18.45 -12.17
CA LEU A 104 -14.84 -19.90 -12.07
C LEU A 104 -14.19 -20.32 -10.75
N LEU A 105 -13.15 -19.64 -10.32
CA LEU A 105 -12.51 -19.85 -9.02
C LEU A 105 -13.46 -19.55 -7.86
N VAL A 106 -14.21 -18.44 -7.92
CA VAL A 106 -15.17 -18.07 -6.88
C VAL A 106 -16.27 -19.12 -6.74
N LYS A 107 -16.78 -19.70 -7.83
CA LYS A 107 -17.73 -20.83 -7.79
C LYS A 107 -17.18 -22.05 -7.06
N GLU A 108 -15.87 -22.29 -7.13
CA GLU A 108 -15.17 -23.37 -6.44
C GLU A 108 -14.73 -22.99 -5.02
N GLY A 109 -15.23 -21.88 -4.47
CA GLY A 109 -15.00 -21.46 -3.09
C GLY A 109 -13.62 -20.81 -2.85
N PHE A 110 -12.99 -20.28 -3.90
CA PHE A 110 -11.83 -19.41 -3.72
C PHE A 110 -12.30 -18.01 -3.30
N ILE A 111 -11.55 -17.39 -2.41
CA ILE A 111 -11.78 -16.04 -1.92
C ILE A 111 -10.60 -15.14 -2.27
N PHE A 112 -10.85 -13.84 -2.37
CA PHE A 112 -9.82 -12.85 -2.66
C PHE A 112 -8.88 -12.69 -1.47
N HIS A 113 -7.58 -12.60 -1.75
CA HIS A 113 -6.57 -12.24 -0.76
C HIS A 113 -6.06 -10.81 -0.96
N HIS A 114 -5.53 -10.52 -2.15
CA HIS A 114 -5.07 -9.17 -2.50
C HIS A 114 -5.06 -8.96 -4.01
N ALA A 115 -4.95 -7.68 -4.40
CA ALA A 115 -4.78 -7.27 -5.78
C ALA A 115 -3.51 -6.44 -5.94
N LYS A 116 -2.88 -6.56 -7.11
CA LYS A 116 -1.85 -5.68 -7.64
C LYS A 116 -2.31 -5.13 -8.98
N GLN A 117 -1.60 -4.16 -9.54
CA GLN A 117 -1.98 -3.57 -10.84
C GLN A 117 -2.15 -4.61 -11.95
N GLU A 118 -1.36 -5.70 -11.93
CA GLU A 118 -1.33 -6.69 -12.99
C GLU A 118 -2.15 -7.95 -12.71
N TYR A 119 -2.46 -8.24 -11.44
CA TYR A 119 -3.11 -9.50 -11.05
C TYR A 119 -3.93 -9.38 -9.77
N VAL A 120 -4.82 -10.33 -9.59
CA VAL A 120 -5.45 -10.62 -8.30
C VAL A 120 -5.01 -11.99 -7.79
N MET A 121 -4.81 -12.09 -6.48
CA MET A 121 -4.52 -13.34 -5.80
C MET A 121 -5.78 -13.84 -5.10
N LEU A 122 -6.19 -15.07 -5.43
CA LEU A 122 -7.25 -15.79 -4.73
C LEU A 122 -6.65 -17.01 -4.04
N TYR A 123 -7.31 -17.46 -2.98
CA TYR A 123 -6.92 -18.70 -2.31
C TYR A 123 -8.13 -19.50 -1.86
N ARG A 124 -7.91 -20.80 -1.65
CA ARG A 124 -8.85 -21.72 -1.00
C ARG A 124 -8.12 -22.57 0.03
N TRP A 125 -8.63 -22.54 1.26
CA TRP A 125 -8.16 -23.43 2.33
C TRP A 125 -8.82 -24.78 2.20
N LEU A 126 -8.05 -25.88 2.17
CA LEU A 126 -8.56 -27.23 1.92
C LEU A 126 -8.69 -28.08 3.21
N VAL A 127 -8.06 -27.66 4.31
CA VAL A 127 -8.08 -28.44 5.57
C VAL A 127 -9.41 -28.24 6.26
N LYS A 128 -10.13 -29.35 6.53
CA LYS A 128 -11.50 -29.27 7.06
C LYS A 128 -11.58 -29.11 8.57
N ASN A 129 -10.60 -29.62 9.31
CA ASN A 129 -10.65 -29.70 10.78
C ASN A 129 -9.70 -28.71 11.47
N GLU A 130 -9.22 -27.73 10.73
CA GLU A 130 -8.35 -26.67 11.23
C GLU A 130 -8.89 -25.33 10.76
N GLU A 131 -8.81 -24.32 11.60
CA GLU A 131 -9.08 -22.95 11.19
C GLU A 131 -8.08 -22.49 10.12
N CYS A 132 -8.53 -21.66 9.23
CA CYS A 132 -7.67 -21.08 8.19
C CYS A 132 -6.62 -20.18 8.85
N ASN A 133 -5.35 -20.54 8.70
CA ASN A 133 -4.22 -19.75 9.23
C ASN A 133 -3.49 -18.93 8.16
N VAL A 134 -4.12 -18.71 7.02
CA VAL A 134 -3.60 -17.79 6.00
C VAL A 134 -3.63 -16.38 6.59
N PRO A 135 -2.48 -15.69 6.67
CA PRO A 135 -2.43 -14.33 7.21
C PRO A 135 -3.22 -13.38 6.31
N HIS A 136 -3.84 -12.38 6.91
CA HIS A 136 -4.44 -11.30 6.14
C HIS A 136 -3.39 -10.56 5.31
N TYR A 137 -3.80 -10.05 4.15
CA TYR A 137 -2.95 -9.15 3.39
C TYR A 137 -2.67 -7.89 4.20
N ALA A 138 -1.54 -7.23 3.89
CA ALA A 138 -1.18 -5.97 4.53
C ALA A 138 -2.35 -4.98 4.51
N HIS A 139 -2.76 -4.54 5.71
CA HIS A 139 -3.92 -3.68 5.94
C HIS A 139 -3.55 -2.38 6.67
N THR A 140 -2.27 -2.01 6.61
CA THR A 140 -1.75 -0.83 7.28
C THR A 140 -0.94 -0.01 6.28
N ASN A 141 -1.32 1.25 6.13
CA ASN A 141 -0.56 2.22 5.38
C ASN A 141 0.61 2.74 6.22
N LEU A 142 1.70 3.09 5.58
CA LEU A 142 2.86 3.69 6.21
C LEU A 142 3.10 5.05 5.59
N GLY A 143 2.98 6.10 6.40
CA GLY A 143 3.29 7.46 6.02
C GLY A 143 4.43 8.02 6.87
N ILE A 144 5.07 9.07 6.37
CA ILE A 144 6.12 9.77 7.10
C ILE A 144 6.06 11.27 6.84
N GLY A 145 6.22 12.08 7.90
CA GLY A 145 6.35 13.52 7.81
C GLY A 145 7.64 14.03 8.41
N GLY A 146 8.10 15.15 7.89
CA GLY A 146 9.34 15.76 8.30
C GLY A 146 9.14 16.99 9.19
N PHE A 147 9.65 16.93 10.41
CA PHE A 147 9.91 18.10 11.21
C PHE A 147 11.25 18.69 10.77
N VAL A 148 11.19 19.54 9.76
CA VAL A 148 12.36 20.25 9.27
C VAL A 148 12.55 21.49 10.14
N TYR A 149 13.58 21.48 10.97
CA TYR A 149 13.83 22.53 11.93
C TYR A 149 15.10 23.31 11.61
N ASN A 150 14.95 24.61 11.37
CA ASN A 150 16.05 25.53 11.24
C ASN A 150 16.46 26.03 12.61
N GLN A 151 17.63 25.59 13.06
CA GLN A 151 18.16 25.94 14.39
C GLN A 151 18.54 27.40 14.55
N GLU A 152 18.90 28.08 13.45
CA GLU A 152 19.29 29.48 13.48
C GLU A 152 18.07 30.40 13.66
N THR A 153 17.04 30.16 12.83
CA THR A 153 15.83 30.99 12.85
C THR A 153 14.79 30.51 13.87
N LYS A 154 14.95 29.30 14.45
CA LYS A 154 13.94 28.64 15.33
C LYS A 154 12.60 28.42 14.65
N GLU A 155 12.62 28.11 13.36
CA GLU A 155 11.45 27.90 12.53
C GLU A 155 11.36 26.45 12.05
N ILE A 156 10.13 26.01 11.78
CA ILE A 156 9.82 24.74 11.14
C ILE A 156 9.19 24.98 9.78
N LEU A 157 9.45 24.09 8.86
CA LEU A 157 8.82 24.09 7.55
C LEU A 157 7.41 23.50 7.66
N VAL A 158 6.43 24.23 7.16
CA VAL A 158 5.02 23.83 7.21
C VAL A 158 4.33 24.08 5.88
N ILE A 159 3.34 23.24 5.60
CA ILE A 159 2.53 23.32 4.39
C ILE A 159 1.04 23.30 4.69
N LYS A 160 0.23 23.78 3.74
CA LYS A 160 -1.18 23.48 3.60
C LYS A 160 -1.43 22.73 2.31
N GLU A 161 -2.21 21.66 2.37
CA GLU A 161 -2.61 20.91 1.19
C GLU A 161 -3.57 21.72 0.31
N LYS A 162 -3.47 21.54 -1.00
CA LYS A 162 -4.37 22.17 -1.97
C LYS A 162 -5.73 21.50 -2.00
N TYR A 163 -5.75 20.17 -1.87
CA TYR A 163 -6.96 19.37 -1.90
C TYR A 163 -7.21 18.78 -0.50
N SER A 164 -8.08 19.45 0.24
CA SER A 164 -8.51 18.99 1.54
C SER A 164 -10.04 18.97 1.60
N ASN A 165 -10.62 17.90 2.13
CA ASN A 165 -12.06 17.79 2.37
C ASN A 165 -12.55 18.70 3.51
N ARG A 166 -11.64 19.39 4.19
CA ARG A 166 -11.89 20.34 5.29
C ARG A 166 -11.10 21.61 5.02
N ALA A 167 -11.27 22.62 5.89
CA ALA A 167 -10.41 23.81 5.82
C ALA A 167 -8.94 23.39 5.83
N ALA A 168 -8.16 23.98 4.92
CA ALA A 168 -6.73 23.67 4.80
C ALA A 168 -6.00 24.07 6.08
N MET A 169 -5.42 23.08 6.75
CA MET A 169 -4.71 23.24 8.01
C MET A 169 -3.20 23.18 7.78
N TRP A 170 -2.46 23.92 8.57
CA TRP A 170 -1.00 23.81 8.60
C TRP A 170 -0.58 22.46 9.17
N LYS A 171 0.30 21.79 8.46
CA LYS A 171 0.88 20.50 8.84
C LYS A 171 2.38 20.44 8.49
N LEU A 172 3.05 19.44 8.99
CA LEU A 172 4.40 19.10 8.54
C LEU A 172 4.32 18.52 7.11
N PRO A 173 5.29 18.80 6.24
CA PRO A 173 5.37 18.18 4.92
C PRO A 173 5.60 16.67 5.04
N GLY A 174 5.08 15.90 4.10
CA GLY A 174 5.23 14.44 4.08
C GLY A 174 4.05 13.71 3.47
N GLY A 175 4.25 12.44 3.15
CA GLY A 175 3.30 11.57 2.46
C GLY A 175 3.52 10.10 2.74
N TYR A 176 3.12 9.24 1.79
CA TYR A 176 3.25 7.80 1.92
C TYR A 176 4.66 7.31 1.55
N VAL A 177 5.10 6.30 2.28
CA VAL A 177 6.32 5.55 1.95
C VAL A 177 6.02 4.61 0.78
N GLU A 178 6.81 4.68 -0.28
CA GLU A 178 6.64 3.82 -1.44
C GLU A 178 7.08 2.38 -1.18
N PRO A 179 6.55 1.39 -1.93
CA PRO A 179 6.97 0.00 -1.79
C PRO A 179 8.46 -0.20 -2.01
N GLY A 180 9.18 -0.64 -0.98
CA GLY A 180 10.63 -0.89 -1.03
C GLY A 180 11.49 0.34 -0.75
N GLU A 181 10.88 1.45 -0.35
CA GLU A 181 11.57 2.67 0.01
C GLU A 181 11.90 2.71 1.51
N ASP A 182 13.11 3.16 1.86
CA ASP A 182 13.50 3.39 3.25
C ASP A 182 12.88 4.69 3.79
N LEU A 183 12.57 4.73 5.08
CA LEU A 183 11.92 5.88 5.74
C LEU A 183 12.71 7.18 5.57
N GLU A 184 14.05 7.11 5.65
CA GLU A 184 14.91 8.27 5.43
C GLU A 184 14.76 8.85 4.01
N ASN A 185 14.71 7.98 3.01
CA ASN A 185 14.58 8.39 1.61
C ASN A 185 13.19 8.95 1.34
N ALA A 186 12.15 8.28 1.85
CA ALA A 186 10.77 8.71 1.72
C ALA A 186 10.56 10.13 2.25
N VAL A 187 10.99 10.41 3.47
CA VAL A 187 10.78 11.75 4.05
C VAL A 187 11.57 12.82 3.34
N LYS A 188 12.80 12.55 2.88
CA LYS A 188 13.59 13.51 2.10
C LYS A 188 12.96 13.77 0.74
N ARG A 189 12.44 12.74 0.07
CA ARG A 189 11.74 12.85 -1.22
C ARG A 189 10.49 13.70 -1.07
N GLU A 190 9.60 13.37 -0.12
CA GLU A 190 8.35 14.10 0.11
C GLU A 190 8.59 15.59 0.40
N ILE A 191 9.55 15.91 1.29
CA ILE A 191 9.88 17.31 1.59
C ILE A 191 10.39 18.02 0.35
N LEU A 192 11.25 17.38 -0.44
CA LEU A 192 11.78 17.98 -1.66
C LEU A 192 10.68 18.20 -2.71
N GLU A 193 9.80 17.22 -2.90
CA GLU A 193 8.69 17.28 -3.86
C GLU A 193 7.66 18.36 -3.49
N GLU A 194 7.27 18.45 -2.22
CA GLU A 194 6.26 19.40 -1.75
C GLU A 194 6.80 20.83 -1.61
N THR A 195 8.07 21.01 -1.23
CA THR A 195 8.59 22.30 -0.77
C THR A 195 9.83 22.80 -1.51
N GLY A 196 10.51 21.95 -2.27
CA GLY A 196 11.79 22.24 -2.91
C GLY A 196 12.99 22.30 -1.95
N ILE A 197 12.79 22.01 -0.66
CA ILE A 197 13.83 22.08 0.36
C ILE A 197 14.61 20.78 0.41
N GLN A 198 15.93 20.87 0.27
CA GLN A 198 16.84 19.76 0.54
C GLN A 198 17.11 19.64 2.02
N THR A 199 17.12 18.39 2.52
CA THR A 199 17.26 18.13 3.96
C THR A 199 18.24 17.02 4.27
N THR A 200 18.77 17.04 5.48
CA THR A 200 19.55 15.95 6.08
C THR A 200 18.72 15.30 7.17
N PHE A 201 18.47 13.99 7.02
CA PHE A 201 17.80 13.16 8.01
C PHE A 201 18.66 13.03 9.29
N LYS A 202 18.02 13.09 10.45
CA LYS A 202 18.67 12.95 11.75
C LYS A 202 18.19 11.73 12.52
N CYS A 203 16.89 11.60 12.72
CA CYS A 203 16.27 10.49 13.43
C CYS A 203 14.75 10.45 13.21
N ILE A 204 14.14 9.33 13.52
CA ILE A 204 12.69 9.25 13.75
C ILE A 204 12.42 9.68 15.20
N ILE A 205 11.35 10.41 15.40
CA ILE A 205 10.99 10.99 16.70
C ILE A 205 9.89 10.18 17.37
N GLY A 206 8.96 9.67 16.58
CA GLY A 206 7.82 8.91 17.02
C GLY A 206 6.87 8.63 15.87
N PHE A 207 5.76 8.02 16.21
CA PHE A 207 4.72 7.71 15.23
C PHE A 207 3.32 7.79 15.86
N ARG A 208 2.33 7.99 15.00
CA ARG A 208 0.91 7.90 15.32
C ARG A 208 0.36 6.64 14.66
N HIS A 209 -0.50 5.90 15.37
CA HIS A 209 -1.24 4.77 14.81
C HIS A 209 -2.74 5.06 14.89
N VAL A 210 -3.44 4.93 13.77
CA VAL A 210 -4.87 5.20 13.64
C VAL A 210 -5.52 4.04 12.89
N HIS A 211 -6.74 3.67 13.28
CA HIS A 211 -7.54 2.65 12.61
C HIS A 211 -8.62 3.30 11.73
N ASP A 212 -9.20 2.50 10.82
CA ASP A 212 -10.27 2.93 9.90
C ASP A 212 -9.93 4.21 9.12
N TYR A 213 -8.71 4.26 8.61
CA TYR A 213 -8.23 5.36 7.78
C TYR A 213 -8.58 5.11 6.29
N ALA A 214 -7.74 5.53 5.36
CA ALA A 214 -7.99 5.37 3.93
C ALA A 214 -8.19 3.89 3.55
N PHE A 215 -9.23 3.62 2.76
CA PHE A 215 -9.60 2.27 2.26
C PHE A 215 -9.89 1.23 3.36
N GLY A 216 -10.27 1.67 4.56
CA GLY A 216 -10.50 0.78 5.70
C GLY A 216 -9.22 0.18 6.30
N CYS A 217 -8.06 0.69 5.92
CA CYS A 217 -6.77 0.28 6.46
C CYS A 217 -6.44 1.04 7.75
N SER A 218 -5.58 0.46 8.59
CA SER A 218 -4.88 1.23 9.62
C SER A 218 -3.84 2.15 8.98
N ASP A 219 -3.39 3.18 9.70
CA ASP A 219 -2.38 4.13 9.27
C ASP A 219 -1.33 4.30 10.35
N ILE A 220 -0.07 4.07 10.02
CA ILE A 220 1.08 4.43 10.84
C ILE A 220 1.74 5.62 10.17
N TYR A 221 1.71 6.77 10.86
CA TYR A 221 2.37 7.98 10.41
C TYR A 221 3.56 8.29 11.30
N MET A 222 4.74 8.11 10.74
CA MET A 222 6.00 8.39 11.42
C MET A 222 6.37 9.87 11.29
N VAL A 223 7.12 10.39 12.23
CA VAL A 223 7.64 11.75 12.17
C VAL A 223 9.16 11.71 12.36
N ALA A 224 9.86 12.25 11.39
CA ALA A 224 11.30 12.36 11.39
C ALA A 224 11.75 13.79 11.72
N TYR A 225 12.89 13.90 12.37
CA TYR A 225 13.64 15.15 12.48
C TYR A 225 14.64 15.27 11.35
N LEU A 226 14.64 16.44 10.69
CA LEU A 226 15.59 16.79 9.64
C LEU A 226 16.12 18.22 9.85
N SER A 227 17.35 18.45 9.45
CA SER A 227 17.92 19.79 9.30
C SER A 227 17.83 20.22 7.84
N PRO A 228 17.50 21.48 7.55
CA PRO A 228 17.51 22.00 6.18
C PRO A 228 18.96 22.13 5.67
N VAL A 229 19.16 21.80 4.41
CA VAL A 229 20.38 22.08 3.63
C VAL A 229 20.19 23.34 2.81
N THR A 230 18.97 23.55 2.31
CA THR A 230 18.55 24.76 1.61
C THR A 230 17.36 25.38 2.34
N CYS A 231 17.14 26.71 2.13
CA CYS A 231 16.03 27.42 2.80
C CYS A 231 15.04 28.07 1.83
N ASP A 232 15.36 28.12 0.53
CA ASP A 232 14.54 28.75 -0.49
C ASP A 232 13.39 27.85 -0.91
N ILE A 233 12.17 28.24 -0.55
CA ILE A 233 10.96 27.45 -0.81
C ILE A 233 10.58 27.53 -2.30
N LYS A 234 10.37 26.35 -2.90
CA LYS A 234 9.81 26.15 -4.23
C LYS A 234 8.66 25.14 -4.13
N LYS A 235 7.51 25.60 -3.64
CA LYS A 235 6.37 24.71 -3.37
C LYS A 235 5.84 24.02 -4.63
N CYS A 236 5.35 22.81 -4.47
CA CYS A 236 4.64 22.07 -5.51
C CYS A 236 3.27 22.71 -5.78
N GLU A 237 3.09 23.31 -6.97
CA GLU A 237 1.83 23.96 -7.34
C GLU A 237 0.65 22.98 -7.52
N LYS A 238 0.91 21.67 -7.63
CA LYS A 238 -0.12 20.66 -7.80
C LYS A 238 -0.76 20.26 -6.46
N GLU A 239 0.02 20.16 -5.40
CA GLU A 239 -0.36 19.51 -4.13
C GLU A 239 -0.41 20.49 -2.96
N VAL A 240 0.40 21.56 -3.01
CA VAL A 240 0.58 22.49 -1.90
C VAL A 240 -0.04 23.85 -2.24
N SER A 241 -0.99 24.31 -1.43
CA SER A 241 -1.56 25.65 -1.56
C SER A 241 -0.65 26.72 -0.96
N GLU A 242 -0.12 26.46 0.25
CA GLU A 242 0.77 27.37 0.97
C GLU A 242 1.94 26.60 1.58
N CYS A 243 3.13 27.20 1.56
CA CYS A 243 4.33 26.66 2.20
C CYS A 243 5.11 27.81 2.81
N LYS A 244 5.57 27.66 4.07
CA LYS A 244 6.39 28.70 4.73
C LYS A 244 7.22 28.13 5.87
N TRP A 245 8.23 28.90 6.26
CA TRP A 245 8.87 28.76 7.56
C TRP A 245 8.01 29.45 8.62
N MET A 246 7.76 28.77 9.75
CA MET A 246 6.94 29.26 10.85
C MET A 246 7.66 29.06 12.17
N LYS A 247 7.68 30.08 13.02
CA LYS A 247 8.20 29.93 14.39
C LYS A 247 7.46 28.81 15.11
N VAL A 248 8.19 27.99 15.86
CA VAL A 248 7.59 26.87 16.60
C VAL A 248 6.48 27.33 17.53
N ASN A 249 6.66 28.44 18.23
CA ASN A 249 5.63 28.97 19.14
C ASN A 249 4.38 29.41 18.40
N ASP A 250 4.53 30.00 17.20
CA ASP A 250 3.40 30.42 16.35
C ASP A 250 2.63 29.20 15.89
N TYR A 251 3.33 28.14 15.46
CA TYR A 251 2.70 26.87 15.08
C TYR A 251 1.89 26.24 16.21
N LEU A 252 2.46 26.18 17.40
CA LEU A 252 1.79 25.61 18.57
C LEU A 252 0.54 26.37 19.01
N ASN A 253 0.46 27.67 18.73
CA ASN A 253 -0.68 28.53 19.08
C ASN A 253 -1.59 28.81 17.87
N HIS A 254 -1.25 28.33 16.68
CA HIS A 254 -2.01 28.64 15.48
C HIS A 254 -3.39 27.97 15.48
N PRO A 255 -4.47 28.71 15.18
CA PRO A 255 -5.82 28.14 15.16
C PRO A 255 -6.03 27.12 14.03
N GLU A 256 -5.30 27.27 12.92
CA GLU A 256 -5.34 26.38 11.78
C GLU A 256 -4.28 25.25 11.87
N VAL A 257 -3.97 24.74 13.05
CA VAL A 257 -3.15 23.55 13.31
C VAL A 257 -3.95 22.58 14.15
N TYR A 258 -4.06 21.33 13.69
CA TYR A 258 -4.73 20.30 14.46
C TYR A 258 -4.02 20.03 15.79
N GLU A 259 -4.81 19.81 16.84
CA GLU A 259 -4.25 19.54 18.17
C GLU A 259 -3.31 18.34 18.23
N SER A 260 -3.62 17.29 17.46
CA SER A 260 -2.73 16.12 17.30
C SER A 260 -1.33 16.50 16.78
N ASN A 261 -1.26 17.44 15.84
CA ASN A 261 0.01 17.90 15.29
C ASN A 261 0.78 18.77 16.29
N LYS A 262 0.07 19.57 17.09
CA LYS A 262 0.68 20.34 18.20
C LYS A 262 1.28 19.42 19.26
N ILE A 263 0.57 18.34 19.60
CA ILE A 263 1.07 17.33 20.55
C ILE A 263 2.37 16.72 20.04
N ILE A 264 2.41 16.32 18.76
CA ILE A 264 3.62 15.76 18.12
C ILE A 264 4.77 16.76 18.26
N VAL A 265 4.59 18.02 17.87
CA VAL A 265 5.65 19.04 17.93
C VAL A 265 6.11 19.30 19.38
N LYS A 266 5.19 19.34 20.36
CA LYS A 266 5.56 19.45 21.77
C LYS A 266 6.45 18.28 22.22
N LYS A 267 6.09 17.06 21.86
CA LYS A 267 6.90 15.87 22.19
C LYS A 267 8.29 15.88 21.54
N MET A 268 8.38 16.42 20.35
CA MET A 268 9.66 16.60 19.66
C MET A 268 10.58 17.56 20.40
N LEU A 269 10.06 18.69 20.87
CA LEU A 269 10.84 19.64 21.66
C LEU A 269 11.35 19.04 22.98
N GLU A 270 10.58 18.11 23.57
CA GLU A 270 11.03 17.34 24.74
C GLU A 270 12.21 16.41 24.37
N ILE A 271 12.12 15.69 23.24
CA ILE A 271 13.17 14.80 22.74
C ILE A 271 14.46 15.59 22.49
N PHE A 272 14.39 16.78 21.89
CA PHE A 272 15.54 17.65 21.72
C PHE A 272 16.25 17.99 23.04
N LYS A 273 15.51 18.23 24.11
CA LYS A 273 16.10 18.52 25.42
C LYS A 273 16.91 17.35 25.97
N HIS A 274 16.53 16.11 25.62
CA HIS A 274 17.18 14.89 26.09
C HIS A 274 18.25 14.36 25.14
N GLY A 275 18.33 14.90 23.92
CA GLY A 275 19.29 14.46 22.90
C GLY A 275 19.15 12.98 22.51
N MET A 276 17.92 12.45 22.54
CA MET A 276 17.61 11.05 22.19
C MET A 276 16.70 10.98 20.99
N GLY A 277 16.86 9.97 20.15
CA GLY A 277 15.99 9.74 19.00
C GLY A 277 16.12 8.31 18.50
N ILE A 278 15.24 7.91 17.59
CA ILE A 278 15.31 6.61 16.92
C ILE A 278 16.20 6.79 15.69
N VAL A 279 17.41 6.28 15.75
CA VAL A 279 18.37 6.31 14.65
C VAL A 279 18.25 5.07 13.80
N VAL A 280 18.66 5.17 12.54
CA VAL A 280 18.71 4.05 11.60
C VAL A 280 20.10 3.47 11.51
N GLU A 281 20.18 2.15 11.53
CA GLU A 281 21.37 1.36 11.22
C GLU A 281 21.07 0.51 9.98
N HIS A 282 21.83 0.73 8.91
CA HIS A 282 21.73 -0.05 7.68
C HIS A 282 22.50 -1.37 7.84
N THR A 283 21.83 -2.46 7.56
CA THR A 283 22.37 -3.81 7.70
C THR A 283 21.96 -4.69 6.53
N ILE A 284 22.48 -5.89 6.48
CA ILE A 284 22.09 -6.92 5.51
C ILE A 284 21.49 -8.09 6.28
N GLN A 285 20.27 -8.47 5.92
CA GLN A 285 19.62 -9.62 6.54
C GLN A 285 20.36 -10.91 6.19
N PRO A 286 20.90 -11.67 7.18
CA PRO A 286 21.78 -12.80 6.91
C PRO A 286 21.15 -13.93 6.07
N VAL A 287 19.85 -14.17 6.23
CA VAL A 287 19.14 -15.27 5.56
C VAL A 287 18.80 -14.94 4.11
N THR A 288 18.38 -13.73 3.83
CA THR A 288 17.90 -13.33 2.49
C THR A 288 18.93 -12.57 1.68
N ASN A 289 20.02 -12.15 2.31
CA ASN A 289 21.06 -11.28 1.77
C ASN A 289 20.51 -9.96 1.18
N LYS A 290 19.42 -9.46 1.74
CA LYS A 290 18.78 -8.20 1.32
C LYS A 290 19.12 -7.07 2.28
N PRO A 291 19.22 -5.82 1.77
CA PRO A 291 19.31 -4.64 2.63
C PRO A 291 18.16 -4.61 3.64
N SER A 292 18.48 -4.15 4.85
CA SER A 292 17.53 -4.01 5.95
C SER A 292 17.94 -2.82 6.82
N CYS A 293 16.96 -2.16 7.43
CA CYS A 293 17.18 -1.06 8.35
C CYS A 293 16.70 -1.46 9.75
N ILE A 294 17.55 -1.25 10.74
CA ILE A 294 17.20 -1.39 12.15
C ILE A 294 17.04 0.01 12.74
N TYR A 295 15.88 0.25 13.36
CA TYR A 295 15.56 1.51 14.01
C TYR A 295 15.62 1.33 15.53
N SER A 296 16.53 2.01 16.20
CA SER A 296 16.75 1.88 17.64
C SER A 296 16.96 3.24 18.32
N ILE A 297 16.64 3.30 19.62
CA ILE A 297 16.84 4.52 20.40
C ILE A 297 18.34 4.73 20.64
N SER A 298 18.83 5.92 20.31
CA SER A 298 20.21 6.32 20.56
C SER A 298 20.33 7.81 20.80
N LYS A 299 21.51 8.25 21.28
CA LYS A 299 21.85 9.66 21.34
C LYS A 299 21.94 10.24 19.93
N ILE A 300 21.40 11.44 19.76
CA ILE A 300 21.49 12.20 18.53
C ILE A 300 22.35 13.45 18.73
N ASN A 301 23.20 13.74 17.76
CA ASN A 301 23.91 15.01 17.72
C ASN A 301 22.97 16.04 17.08
N LEU A 302 22.49 16.95 17.91
CA LEU A 302 21.56 18.05 17.54
C LEU A 302 22.32 19.21 16.92
#